data_2640536adc4b9c9a0ebad752b40d939e
#
_entry.id   2640536adc4b9c9a0ebad752b40d939e
#
_cell.length_a   1.000
_cell.length_b   1.000
_cell.length_c   1.000
_cell.angle_alpha   90.00
_cell.angle_beta   90.00
_cell.angle_gamma   90.00
#
_symmetry.space_group_name_H-M   'P 1'
#
loop_
_entity.id
_entity.type
_entity.pdbx_description
1 polymer ?
#
loop_
_entity_poly.entity_id
_entity_poly.type
_entity_poly.pdbx_seq_one_letter_code
_entity_poly.pdbx_strand_id
1 'polypeptide(L)'
;MKGNIGILMVIAVMCPSGSIAWGMPAITPAAGTAADAAPAPPETLDALIERLDTLSPFSASVAYEVSLAMTDEDVVYNLDITSSAAPADTRFGADYLIDWALERKGETHKGFIAYFDGHCYRYRDNRLQEYHFNWDSIPFISADGGVQANGQFVDLLPRSIARQLRDMTKSDNFTIGYEPSARSGNRAVSIVTASQNVQGYVGRNFRLTVDRSTDRPLKMENEYNPAQISEQSVRALYTYPESGDTAQALRPVATEEQLMALYPEVFENFRESNYSIENIRGQRLPGFSLPTPTGERYTRAKGDPFKAPTVVALLSADNAAAAPTIGALRKAIDSMPREVDLIMVFTGSHIDSIEEAAGPGLRPGEAILMSGKSLARDCGTSVFPTVLIADTDGIVADVLLGFNNSMTQDVIQSIALIK
;
A
#
# COMPACT_ATOMS: atom_id res chain seq x y z
N MET A 1 14.48 14.21 -23.69
CA MET A 1 14.17 13.89 -22.30
C MET A 1 13.10 14.84 -21.82
N LYS A 2 11.85 14.40 -21.78
CA LYS A 2 10.74 15.16 -21.22
C LYS A 2 10.10 14.26 -20.17
N GLY A 3 10.49 14.46 -18.91
CA GLY A 3 9.85 13.83 -17.77
C GLY A 3 8.45 14.43 -17.59
N ASN A 4 7.42 13.61 -17.66
CA ASN A 4 6.07 13.99 -17.26
C ASN A 4 6.02 14.02 -15.73
N ILE A 5 6.27 15.20 -15.16
CA ILE A 5 5.90 15.49 -13.78
C ILE A 5 4.41 15.79 -13.81
N GLY A 6 3.61 14.86 -13.32
CA GLY A 6 2.19 15.07 -13.11
C GLY A 6 1.98 16.12 -12.02
N ILE A 7 1.73 17.36 -12.40
CA ILE A 7 1.40 18.45 -11.49
C ILE A 7 -0.05 18.30 -11.06
N LEU A 8 -0.26 18.15 -9.77
CA LEU A 8 -1.58 18.05 -9.12
C LEU A 8 -2.03 19.46 -8.70
N MET A 9 -3.14 19.96 -9.25
CA MET A 9 -3.69 21.29 -8.99
C MET A 9 -5.01 21.21 -8.21
N VAL A 10 -5.22 22.01 -7.18
CA VAL A 10 -6.39 21.99 -6.27
C VAL A 10 -7.11 23.34 -6.21
N ILE A 11 -8.44 23.31 -6.13
CA ILE A 11 -9.28 24.50 -5.92
C ILE A 11 -9.98 24.38 -4.56
N ALA A 12 -9.88 25.44 -3.76
CA ALA A 12 -10.60 25.58 -2.50
C ALA A 12 -12.03 26.12 -2.75
N VAL A 13 -13.03 25.46 -2.18
CA VAL A 13 -14.40 25.97 -2.13
C VAL A 13 -14.75 26.32 -0.69
N MET A 14 -15.06 27.59 -0.46
CA MET A 14 -15.60 28.10 0.81
C MET A 14 -17.06 27.67 0.98
N CYS A 15 -17.38 27.05 2.11
CA CYS A 15 -18.78 26.87 2.55
C CYS A 15 -19.21 28.03 3.46
N PRO A 16 -20.41 28.57 3.31
CA PRO A 16 -20.93 29.59 4.20
C PRO A 16 -21.50 28.98 5.49
N SER A 17 -21.10 29.56 6.62
CA SER A 17 -21.56 29.27 7.97
C SER A 17 -23.02 29.73 8.16
N GLY A 18 -23.93 28.79 8.40
CA GLY A 18 -25.27 29.05 8.87
C GLY A 18 -25.44 28.59 10.33
N SER A 19 -25.49 29.51 11.24
CA SER A 19 -25.76 29.26 12.69
C SER A 19 -27.26 29.10 12.92
N ILE A 20 -27.70 27.95 13.42
CA ILE A 20 -29.05 27.78 14.01
C ILE A 20 -28.89 27.40 15.45
N ALA A 21 -29.31 28.31 16.35
CA ALA A 21 -29.37 28.07 17.77
C ALA A 21 -30.69 27.37 18.12
N TRP A 22 -30.61 26.22 18.80
CA TRP A 22 -31.75 25.58 19.44
C TRP A 22 -31.47 25.40 20.93
N GLY A 23 -32.46 25.85 21.75
CA GLY A 23 -32.39 25.88 23.21
C GLY A 23 -32.43 24.49 23.84
N MET A 24 -31.64 24.30 24.86
CA MET A 24 -31.55 23.11 25.70
C MET A 24 -32.56 23.13 26.86
N PRO A 25 -33.23 22.03 27.19
CA PRO A 25 -33.78 21.82 28.54
C PRO A 25 -32.72 21.22 29.46
N ALA A 26 -32.67 21.71 30.70
CA ALA A 26 -31.80 21.24 31.77
C ALA A 26 -32.19 19.82 32.22
N ILE A 27 -31.23 18.89 32.24
CA ILE A 27 -31.39 17.58 32.85
C ILE A 27 -30.49 17.49 34.08
N THR A 28 -31.15 17.13 35.20
CA THR A 28 -30.55 16.87 36.51
C THR A 28 -29.68 15.59 36.48
N PRO A 29 -28.47 15.56 37.09
CA PRO A 29 -27.63 14.37 37.03
C PRO A 29 -28.11 13.30 38.01
N ALA A 30 -28.31 12.09 37.48
CA ALA A 30 -28.45 10.87 38.27
C ALA A 30 -27.08 10.41 38.81
N ALA A 31 -27.09 9.94 40.05
CA ALA A 31 -25.90 9.54 40.81
C ALA A 31 -25.10 8.43 40.16
N GLY A 32 -23.77 8.60 40.17
CA GLY A 32 -22.78 7.85 39.44
C GLY A 32 -22.60 6.40 39.83
N THR A 33 -22.42 5.59 38.82
CA THR A 33 -21.52 4.43 38.84
C THR A 33 -20.09 4.93 38.61
N ALA A 34 -19.13 4.40 39.37
CA ALA A 34 -17.74 4.80 39.31
C ALA A 34 -17.27 4.69 37.84
N ALA A 35 -17.07 5.86 37.21
CA ALA A 35 -16.40 5.93 35.93
C ALA A 35 -14.97 5.47 36.16
N ASP A 36 -14.53 4.49 35.38
CA ASP A 36 -13.12 4.14 35.25
C ASP A 36 -12.34 5.44 35.00
N ALA A 37 -11.52 5.82 35.98
CA ALA A 37 -10.72 7.03 35.86
C ALA A 37 -9.81 6.90 34.64
N ALA A 38 -9.94 7.83 33.70
CA ALA A 38 -9.07 7.87 32.54
C ALA A 38 -7.60 7.72 32.97
N PRO A 39 -6.81 6.91 32.31
CA PRO A 39 -5.41 6.68 32.69
C PRO A 39 -4.66 8.01 32.75
N ALA A 40 -3.74 8.16 33.71
CA ALA A 40 -2.93 9.36 33.83
C ALA A 40 -2.17 9.64 32.53
N PRO A 41 -2.05 10.91 32.09
CA PRO A 41 -1.38 11.23 30.81
C PRO A 41 0.07 10.77 30.80
N PRO A 42 0.64 10.41 29.62
CA PRO A 42 2.02 9.93 29.53
C PRO A 42 3.01 11.04 29.88
N GLU A 43 3.87 10.77 30.84
CA GLU A 43 4.91 11.72 31.26
C GLU A 43 6.20 11.57 30.42
N THR A 44 6.37 10.46 29.73
CA THR A 44 7.53 10.17 28.87
C THR A 44 7.12 9.89 27.43
N LEU A 45 8.03 10.14 26.50
CA LEU A 45 7.82 9.84 25.08
C LEU A 45 7.57 8.35 24.86
N ASP A 46 8.31 7.47 25.54
CA ASP A 46 8.15 6.01 25.40
C ASP A 46 6.74 5.57 25.85
N ALA A 47 6.22 6.14 26.92
CA ALA A 47 4.86 5.86 27.37
C ALA A 47 3.81 6.35 26.36
N LEU A 48 4.02 7.49 25.70
CA LEU A 48 3.15 7.96 24.62
C LEU A 48 3.21 7.02 23.42
N ILE A 49 4.40 6.59 23.02
CA ILE A 49 4.60 5.65 21.90
C ILE A 49 3.86 4.32 22.16
N GLU A 50 3.93 3.77 23.37
CA GLU A 50 3.21 2.54 23.71
C GLU A 50 1.69 2.71 23.68
N ARG A 51 1.19 3.86 24.13
CA ARG A 51 -0.25 4.16 24.08
C ARG A 51 -0.76 4.32 22.66
N LEU A 52 0.00 5.01 21.80
CA LEU A 52 -0.33 5.12 20.38
C LEU A 52 -0.32 3.74 19.68
N ASP A 53 0.66 2.88 20.02
CA ASP A 53 0.76 1.54 19.43
C ASP A 53 -0.41 0.63 19.82
N THR A 54 -0.98 0.83 21.01
CA THR A 54 -2.11 0.05 21.54
C THR A 54 -3.46 0.74 21.42
N LEU A 55 -3.51 1.96 20.85
CA LEU A 55 -4.74 2.72 20.70
C LEU A 55 -5.72 2.02 19.74
N SER A 56 -6.70 1.32 20.31
CA SER A 56 -7.67 0.51 19.58
C SER A 56 -8.97 0.36 20.41
N PRO A 57 -10.16 0.40 19.79
CA PRO A 57 -10.39 0.75 18.38
C PRO A 57 -10.11 2.23 18.09
N PHE A 58 -9.74 2.51 16.84
CA PHE A 58 -9.48 3.87 16.39
C PHE A 58 -10.39 4.24 15.22
N SER A 59 -10.98 5.42 15.27
CA SER A 59 -11.76 6.00 14.18
C SER A 59 -11.58 7.51 14.17
N ALA A 60 -11.29 8.09 13.00
CA ALA A 60 -11.15 9.52 12.80
C ALA A 60 -11.44 9.92 11.36
N SER A 61 -12.00 11.13 11.17
CA SER A 61 -11.93 11.83 9.89
C SER A 61 -10.69 12.72 9.86
N VAL A 62 -9.96 12.73 8.75
CA VAL A 62 -8.69 13.45 8.64
C VAL A 62 -8.68 14.32 7.39
N ALA A 63 -8.44 15.61 7.55
CA ALA A 63 -8.08 16.49 6.46
C ALA A 63 -6.56 16.41 6.27
N TYR A 64 -6.14 15.85 5.14
CA TYR A 64 -4.73 15.64 4.77
C TYR A 64 -4.34 16.59 3.65
N GLU A 65 -3.54 17.58 3.99
CA GLU A 65 -3.10 18.65 3.10
C GLU A 65 -1.64 18.46 2.71
N VAL A 66 -1.36 18.59 1.43
CA VAL A 66 -0.02 18.50 0.85
C VAL A 66 0.28 19.81 0.12
N SER A 67 1.33 20.51 0.55
CA SER A 67 1.84 21.72 -0.08
C SER A 67 3.21 21.45 -0.69
N LEU A 68 3.44 21.92 -1.90
CA LEU A 68 4.70 21.81 -2.64
C LEU A 68 5.25 23.22 -2.92
N ALA A 69 6.52 23.47 -2.68
CA ALA A 69 7.15 24.79 -2.86
C ALA A 69 6.98 25.35 -4.28
N MET A 70 6.78 24.52 -5.28
CA MET A 70 6.66 24.93 -6.69
C MET A 70 5.21 25.07 -7.19
N THR A 71 4.23 24.94 -6.32
CA THR A 71 2.81 25.05 -6.66
C THR A 71 2.13 26.04 -5.72
N ASP A 72 1.29 26.91 -6.28
CA ASP A 72 0.51 27.88 -5.50
C ASP A 72 -0.77 27.23 -4.90
N GLU A 73 -0.96 25.95 -5.10
CA GLU A 73 -2.19 25.25 -4.71
C GLU A 73 -1.87 24.03 -3.84
N ASP A 74 -2.55 23.95 -2.71
CA ASP A 74 -2.49 22.81 -1.80
C ASP A 74 -3.43 21.70 -2.27
N VAL A 75 -3.00 20.45 -2.07
CA VAL A 75 -3.83 19.28 -2.33
C VAL A 75 -4.44 18.79 -1.03
N VAL A 76 -5.76 18.78 -0.93
CA VAL A 76 -6.46 18.35 0.28
C VAL A 76 -7.24 17.06 0.02
N TYR A 77 -6.88 16.01 0.74
CA TYR A 77 -7.64 14.77 0.81
C TYR A 77 -8.50 14.77 2.08
N ASN A 78 -9.75 14.36 1.94
CA ASN A 78 -10.62 14.05 3.06
C ASN A 78 -10.61 12.54 3.28
N LEU A 79 -10.22 12.10 4.46
CA LEU A 79 -10.06 10.70 4.79
C LEU A 79 -11.02 10.32 5.92
N ASP A 80 -11.55 9.10 5.85
CA ASP A 80 -12.17 8.42 6.96
C ASP A 80 -11.35 7.17 7.30
N ILE A 81 -10.84 7.12 8.51
CA ILE A 81 -9.91 6.10 8.96
C ILE A 81 -10.55 5.30 10.09
N THR A 82 -10.51 3.98 9.96
CA THR A 82 -10.84 3.05 11.05
C THR A 82 -9.76 2.02 11.21
N SER A 83 -9.46 1.64 12.45
CA SER A 83 -8.60 0.49 12.72
C SER A 83 -9.00 -0.24 14.01
N SER A 84 -8.69 -1.53 14.05
CA SER A 84 -8.86 -2.40 15.19
C SER A 84 -7.62 -3.26 15.41
N ALA A 85 -7.32 -3.61 16.67
CA ALA A 85 -6.21 -4.48 16.97
C ALA A 85 -6.43 -5.87 16.37
N ALA A 86 -5.40 -6.41 15.73
CA ALA A 86 -5.35 -7.77 15.19
C ALA A 86 -4.12 -8.50 15.74
N PRO A 87 -4.15 -8.96 17.02
CA PRO A 87 -2.96 -9.50 17.68
C PRO A 87 -2.42 -10.79 17.03
N ALA A 88 -3.23 -11.50 16.26
CA ALA A 88 -2.80 -12.66 15.49
C ALA A 88 -1.98 -12.29 14.24
N ASP A 89 -2.13 -11.06 13.74
CA ASP A 89 -1.33 -10.56 12.63
C ASP A 89 0.05 -10.11 13.12
N THR A 90 1.07 -10.87 12.77
CA THR A 90 2.47 -10.58 13.13
C THR A 90 3.13 -9.53 12.24
N ARG A 91 2.48 -9.09 11.17
CA ARG A 91 3.03 -8.15 10.17
C ARG A 91 2.77 -6.70 10.56
N PHE A 92 1.50 -6.35 10.73
CA PHE A 92 1.10 -5.00 11.11
C PHE A 92 0.47 -4.95 12.50
N GLY A 93 -0.28 -5.99 12.88
CA GLY A 93 -0.92 -6.15 14.19
C GLY A 93 -2.20 -5.34 14.37
N ALA A 94 -2.76 -4.84 13.28
CA ALA A 94 -4.05 -4.17 13.25
C ALA A 94 -4.70 -4.32 11.88
N ASP A 95 -6.01 -4.52 11.86
CA ASP A 95 -6.84 -4.37 10.67
C ASP A 95 -7.21 -2.90 10.50
N TYR A 96 -7.30 -2.43 9.26
CA TYR A 96 -7.71 -1.05 9.00
C TYR A 96 -8.45 -0.88 7.67
N LEU A 97 -9.25 0.18 7.61
CA LEU A 97 -9.82 0.74 6.40
C LEU A 97 -9.55 2.25 6.40
N ILE A 98 -8.99 2.75 5.33
CA ILE A 98 -8.81 4.17 5.05
C ILE A 98 -9.56 4.47 3.76
N ASP A 99 -10.66 5.19 3.87
CA ASP A 99 -11.42 5.72 2.75
C ASP A 99 -10.94 7.14 2.47
N TRP A 100 -10.86 7.55 1.21
CA TRP A 100 -10.39 8.88 0.88
C TRP A 100 -11.14 9.50 -0.31
N ALA A 101 -11.29 10.80 -0.26
CA ALA A 101 -11.81 11.61 -1.34
C ALA A 101 -10.93 12.83 -1.58
N LEU A 102 -10.78 13.19 -2.85
CA LEU A 102 -10.06 14.37 -3.33
C LEU A 102 -10.96 15.12 -4.31
N GLU A 103 -11.28 16.36 -4.00
CA GLU A 103 -11.95 17.26 -4.94
C GLU A 103 -10.92 17.93 -5.83
N ARG A 104 -11.06 17.77 -7.16
CA ARG A 104 -10.14 18.37 -8.12
C ARG A 104 -10.87 18.82 -9.38
N LYS A 105 -10.75 20.09 -9.72
CA LYS A 105 -11.40 20.69 -10.93
C LYS A 105 -12.91 20.40 -11.04
N GLY A 106 -13.60 20.30 -9.89
CA GLY A 106 -15.03 19.98 -9.85
C GLY A 106 -15.36 18.49 -10.01
N GLU A 107 -14.35 17.62 -10.06
CA GLU A 107 -14.50 16.16 -10.03
C GLU A 107 -14.06 15.61 -8.68
N THR A 108 -14.82 14.65 -8.15
CA THR A 108 -14.48 13.94 -6.92
C THR A 108 -13.78 12.63 -7.29
N HIS A 109 -12.51 12.52 -6.92
CA HIS A 109 -11.75 11.28 -6.98
C HIS A 109 -11.85 10.57 -5.65
N LYS A 110 -12.13 9.27 -5.67
CA LYS A 110 -12.29 8.45 -4.46
C LYS A 110 -11.43 7.21 -4.54
N GLY A 111 -11.07 6.69 -3.39
CA GLY A 111 -10.41 5.41 -3.28
C GLY A 111 -10.36 4.94 -1.84
N PHE A 112 -9.84 3.76 -1.66
CA PHE A 112 -9.63 3.19 -0.33
C PHE A 112 -8.36 2.35 -0.26
N ILE A 113 -7.91 2.10 0.95
CA ILE A 113 -6.97 1.05 1.29
C ILE A 113 -7.51 0.30 2.51
N ALA A 114 -7.58 -1.02 2.41
CA ALA A 114 -8.00 -1.90 3.49
C ALA A 114 -6.93 -2.97 3.73
N TYR A 115 -6.72 -3.32 5.00
CA TYR A 115 -5.83 -4.40 5.40
C TYR A 115 -6.49 -5.18 6.54
N PHE A 116 -6.58 -6.48 6.37
CA PHE A 116 -7.09 -7.42 7.36
C PHE A 116 -6.56 -8.83 7.07
N ASP A 117 -6.27 -9.58 8.11
CA ASP A 117 -5.78 -10.97 8.03
C ASP A 117 -4.62 -11.18 7.04
N GLY A 118 -3.72 -10.18 6.94
CA GLY A 118 -2.60 -10.19 6.01
C GLY A 118 -2.95 -9.90 4.56
N HIS A 119 -4.21 -9.64 4.24
CA HIS A 119 -4.66 -9.24 2.90
C HIS A 119 -4.76 -7.73 2.81
N CYS A 120 -4.31 -7.15 1.70
CA CYS A 120 -4.45 -5.73 1.43
C CYS A 120 -5.16 -5.47 0.12
N TYR A 121 -6.07 -4.55 0.15
CA TYR A 121 -6.84 -4.07 -0.99
C TYR A 121 -6.62 -2.57 -1.12
N ARG A 122 -6.24 -2.12 -2.32
CA ARG A 122 -6.08 -0.70 -2.61
C ARG A 122 -6.81 -0.35 -3.89
N TYR A 123 -7.78 0.54 -3.79
CA TYR A 123 -8.46 1.11 -4.93
C TYR A 123 -8.03 2.56 -5.14
N ARG A 124 -7.51 2.85 -6.33
CA ARG A 124 -7.08 4.18 -6.75
C ARG A 124 -7.02 4.25 -8.27
N ASP A 125 -7.39 5.40 -8.84
CA ASP A 125 -7.30 5.68 -10.29
C ASP A 125 -7.96 4.59 -11.15
N ASN A 126 -9.15 4.15 -10.74
CA ASN A 126 -9.93 3.08 -11.38
C ASN A 126 -9.16 1.74 -11.47
N ARG A 127 -8.34 1.45 -10.47
CA ARG A 127 -7.61 0.17 -10.34
C ARG A 127 -7.77 -0.39 -8.95
N LEU A 128 -8.27 -1.61 -8.85
CA LEU A 128 -8.23 -2.41 -7.64
C LEU A 128 -6.95 -3.24 -7.65
N GLN A 129 -6.13 -3.07 -6.63
CA GLN A 129 -4.93 -3.87 -6.39
C GLN A 129 -5.18 -4.72 -5.16
N GLU A 130 -5.00 -6.02 -5.32
CA GLU A 130 -5.19 -7.01 -4.27
C GLU A 130 -3.84 -7.67 -3.98
N TYR A 131 -3.48 -7.78 -2.70
CA TYR A 131 -2.26 -8.42 -2.23
C TYR A 131 -2.61 -9.41 -1.15
N HIS A 132 -2.22 -10.66 -1.34
CA HIS A 132 -2.49 -11.75 -0.42
C HIS A 132 -1.18 -12.25 0.15
N PHE A 133 -1.03 -12.21 1.47
CA PHE A 133 0.26 -12.48 2.12
C PHE A 133 0.79 -13.90 1.86
N ASN A 134 -0.09 -14.85 1.53
CA ASN A 134 0.27 -16.22 1.17
C ASN A 134 0.89 -16.33 -0.23
N TRP A 135 0.65 -15.32 -1.10
CA TRP A 135 1.06 -15.33 -2.50
C TRP A 135 2.14 -14.30 -2.79
N ASP A 136 2.17 -13.23 -2.01
CA ASP A 136 2.97 -12.06 -2.29
C ASP A 136 3.89 -11.71 -1.14
N SER A 137 5.09 -11.22 -1.45
CA SER A 137 5.71 -10.28 -0.54
C SER A 137 4.86 -9.02 -0.58
N ILE A 138 4.18 -8.71 0.50
CA ILE A 138 3.29 -7.56 0.58
C ILE A 138 4.12 -6.30 0.24
N PRO A 139 3.90 -5.64 -0.92
CA PRO A 139 4.80 -4.59 -1.40
C PRO A 139 4.75 -3.29 -0.60
N PHE A 140 3.81 -3.17 0.36
CA PHE A 140 3.74 -2.05 1.30
C PHE A 140 4.33 -2.37 2.69
N ILE A 141 4.89 -3.56 2.89
CA ILE A 141 5.79 -3.84 4.00
C ILE A 141 7.19 -3.78 3.43
N SER A 142 7.88 -2.65 3.61
CA SER A 142 9.29 -2.56 3.20
C SER A 142 10.12 -3.59 3.95
N ALA A 143 11.29 -3.96 3.40
CA ALA A 143 12.26 -4.84 4.06
C ALA A 143 12.63 -4.34 5.47
N ASP A 144 12.52 -3.03 5.70
CA ASP A 144 12.77 -2.37 6.98
C ASP A 144 11.55 -2.36 7.93
N GLY A 145 10.50 -3.11 7.62
CA GLY A 145 9.32 -3.26 8.45
C GLY A 145 8.29 -2.12 8.36
N GLY A 146 8.42 -1.23 7.40
CA GLY A 146 7.44 -0.15 7.18
C GLY A 146 6.36 -0.52 6.17
N VAL A 147 5.11 -0.39 6.54
CA VAL A 147 3.94 -0.48 5.62
C VAL A 147 3.90 0.70 4.62
N GLN A 148 4.97 1.46 4.51
CA GLN A 148 4.95 2.84 4.08
C GLN A 148 5.06 3.06 2.58
N ALA A 149 5.81 2.26 1.85
CA ALA A 149 6.20 2.63 0.49
C ALA A 149 5.02 2.68 -0.50
N ASN A 150 3.92 1.97 -0.24
CA ASN A 150 2.78 1.91 -1.15
C ASN A 150 1.41 2.05 -0.45
N GLY A 151 1.39 2.21 0.87
CA GLY A 151 0.17 2.44 1.64
C GLY A 151 -0.05 3.94 1.84
N GLN A 152 -0.65 4.60 0.86
CA GLN A 152 -1.02 6.00 1.01
C GLN A 152 -1.86 6.17 2.28
N PHE A 153 -1.52 7.15 3.12
CA PHE A 153 -2.21 7.48 4.38
C PHE A 153 -2.08 6.47 5.55
N VAL A 154 -1.42 5.34 5.38
CA VAL A 154 -1.20 4.38 6.48
C VAL A 154 -0.37 4.99 7.61
N ASP A 155 0.48 5.96 7.31
CA ASP A 155 1.27 6.72 8.28
C ASP A 155 0.43 7.52 9.29
N LEU A 156 -0.86 7.72 9.00
CA LEU A 156 -1.81 8.42 9.86
C LEU A 156 -2.41 7.53 10.94
N LEU A 157 -2.24 6.21 10.85
CA LEU A 157 -2.69 5.28 11.88
C LEU A 157 -1.85 5.43 13.16
N PRO A 158 -2.45 5.40 14.35
CA PRO A 158 -1.71 5.55 15.61
C PRO A 158 -0.54 4.59 15.75
N ARG A 159 -0.72 3.33 15.34
CA ARG A 159 0.34 2.31 15.34
C ARG A 159 1.51 2.66 14.40
N SER A 160 1.21 3.21 13.22
CA SER A 160 2.24 3.69 12.29
C SER A 160 2.99 4.89 12.85
N ILE A 161 2.28 5.82 13.48
CA ILE A 161 2.88 6.96 14.18
C ILE A 161 3.81 6.47 15.30
N ALA A 162 3.36 5.51 16.12
CA ALA A 162 4.19 4.91 17.17
C ALA A 162 5.47 4.28 16.59
N ARG A 163 5.37 3.56 15.47
CA ARG A 163 6.50 2.96 14.77
C ARG A 163 7.47 4.03 14.27
N GLN A 164 6.97 5.07 13.59
CA GLN A 164 7.80 6.19 13.13
C GLN A 164 8.55 6.86 14.29
N LEU A 165 7.89 7.11 15.41
CA LEU A 165 8.52 7.70 16.59
C LEU A 165 9.61 6.79 17.17
N ARG A 166 9.38 5.46 17.26
CA ARG A 166 10.42 4.49 17.68
C ARG A 166 11.63 4.49 16.74
N ASP A 167 11.40 4.60 15.45
CA ASP A 167 12.49 4.62 14.48
C ASP A 167 13.28 5.94 14.58
N MET A 168 12.61 7.06 14.76
CA MET A 168 13.26 8.34 15.00
C MET A 168 14.08 8.33 16.31
N THR A 169 13.56 7.72 17.39
CA THR A 169 14.29 7.64 18.67
C THR A 169 15.54 6.78 18.62
N LYS A 170 15.59 5.81 17.70
CA LYS A 170 16.76 4.93 17.50
C LYS A 170 17.81 5.51 16.57
N SER A 171 17.48 6.57 15.85
CA SER A 171 18.35 7.16 14.83
C SER A 171 19.13 8.35 15.37
N ASP A 172 20.44 8.30 15.29
CA ASP A 172 21.36 9.39 15.70
C ASP A 172 21.17 10.67 14.87
N ASN A 173 20.49 10.58 13.74
CA ASN A 173 20.26 11.71 12.85
C ASN A 173 19.07 12.59 13.27
N PHE A 174 18.27 12.14 14.27
CA PHE A 174 17.13 12.90 14.76
C PHE A 174 17.40 13.55 16.11
N THR A 175 17.04 14.82 16.22
CA THR A 175 16.89 15.52 17.51
C THR A 175 15.42 15.53 17.87
N ILE A 176 15.06 14.92 19.01
CA ILE A 176 13.66 14.78 19.43
C ILE A 176 13.40 15.60 20.67
N GLY A 177 12.28 16.33 20.67
CA GLY A 177 11.70 17.04 21.80
C GLY A 177 10.35 16.45 22.18
N TYR A 178 10.09 16.34 23.47
CA TYR A 178 8.79 15.92 24.01
C TYR A 178 8.33 16.90 25.08
N GLU A 179 7.12 17.43 24.90
CA GLU A 179 6.47 18.32 25.83
C GLU A 179 5.15 17.65 26.31
N PRO A 180 5.15 16.99 27.50
CA PRO A 180 4.01 16.21 27.98
C PRO A 180 2.84 17.09 28.42
N SER A 181 3.06 18.38 28.64
CA SER A 181 2.07 19.33 29.18
C SER A 181 2.10 20.65 28.44
N ALA A 182 1.49 20.67 27.24
CA ALA A 182 1.30 21.86 26.43
C ALA A 182 -0.20 22.24 26.36
N ARG A 183 -0.48 23.37 25.72
CA ARG A 183 -1.84 23.80 25.39
C ARG A 183 -1.97 24.13 23.91
N SER A 184 -3.05 23.69 23.30
CA SER A 184 -3.50 24.12 21.97
C SER A 184 -4.88 24.77 22.16
N GLY A 185 -4.92 26.10 22.19
CA GLY A 185 -6.11 26.85 22.64
C GLY A 185 -6.48 26.46 24.09
N ASN A 186 -7.72 26.00 24.29
CA ASN A 186 -8.20 25.55 25.59
C ASN A 186 -7.95 24.07 25.88
N ARG A 187 -7.39 23.30 24.93
CA ARG A 187 -7.19 21.87 25.06
C ARG A 187 -5.79 21.56 25.62
N ALA A 188 -5.74 20.66 26.59
CA ALA A 188 -4.48 20.12 27.10
C ALA A 188 -3.94 19.08 26.09
N VAL A 189 -2.68 19.23 25.68
CA VAL A 189 -2.06 18.40 24.68
C VAL A 189 -0.66 17.97 25.10
N SER A 190 -0.17 16.89 24.51
CA SER A 190 1.25 16.55 24.47
C SER A 190 1.78 16.84 23.06
N ILE A 191 3.02 17.30 22.97
CA ILE A 191 3.64 17.65 21.69
C ILE A 191 4.96 16.89 21.54
N VAL A 192 5.12 16.21 20.40
CA VAL A 192 6.39 15.62 19.98
C VAL A 192 6.91 16.43 18.81
N THR A 193 8.19 16.77 18.83
CA THR A 193 8.91 17.38 17.71
C THR A 193 10.12 16.52 17.38
N ALA A 194 10.44 16.36 16.09
CA ALA A 194 11.67 15.73 15.66
C ALA A 194 12.24 16.48 14.46
N SER A 195 13.54 16.70 14.46
CA SER A 195 14.25 17.33 13.34
C SER A 195 15.39 16.43 12.92
N GLN A 196 15.42 16.09 11.62
CA GLN A 196 16.46 15.27 11.02
C GLN A 196 17.54 16.15 10.42
N ASN A 197 18.80 15.89 10.80
CA ASN A 197 19.96 16.54 10.17
C ASN A 197 20.58 15.56 9.16
N VAL A 198 20.72 16.02 7.92
CA VAL A 198 21.38 15.28 6.84
C VAL A 198 22.52 16.15 6.31
N GLN A 199 23.77 15.78 6.61
CA GLN A 199 24.96 16.48 6.14
C GLN A 199 24.97 18.01 6.46
N GLY A 200 24.43 18.41 7.62
CA GLY A 200 24.39 19.80 8.06
C GLY A 200 23.15 20.58 7.61
N TYR A 201 22.23 19.96 6.90
CA TYR A 201 20.95 20.55 6.51
C TYR A 201 19.79 19.84 7.23
N VAL A 202 18.71 20.58 7.43
CA VAL A 202 17.47 19.98 7.92
C VAL A 202 16.82 19.24 6.76
N GLY A 203 16.76 17.89 6.84
CA GLY A 203 16.13 17.05 5.83
C GLY A 203 14.64 16.83 6.11
N ARG A 204 14.25 16.82 7.40
CA ARG A 204 12.85 16.62 7.80
C ARG A 204 12.59 17.31 9.14
N ASN A 205 11.45 17.99 9.24
CA ASN A 205 10.83 18.37 10.51
C ASN A 205 9.53 17.59 10.67
N PHE A 206 9.33 17.07 11.87
CA PHE A 206 8.11 16.37 12.26
C PHE A 206 7.54 16.99 13.52
N ARG A 207 6.23 17.17 13.56
CA ARG A 207 5.49 17.62 14.74
C ARG A 207 4.19 16.83 14.88
N LEU A 208 3.99 16.27 16.06
CA LEU A 208 2.76 15.57 16.43
C LEU A 208 2.14 16.26 17.66
N THR A 209 0.86 16.57 17.57
CA THR A 209 0.05 17.07 18.69
C THR A 209 -0.97 15.99 19.04
N VAL A 210 -1.01 15.61 20.31
CA VAL A 210 -1.86 14.53 20.84
C VAL A 210 -2.74 15.08 21.95
N ASP A 211 -4.00 14.71 21.98
CA ASP A 211 -4.91 15.02 23.08
C ASP A 211 -4.45 14.29 24.35
N ARG A 212 -4.21 15.05 25.41
CA ARG A 212 -3.64 14.50 26.65
C ARG A 212 -4.61 13.60 27.43
N SER A 213 -5.90 13.74 27.20
CA SER A 213 -6.94 12.97 27.92
C SER A 213 -7.28 11.63 27.22
N THR A 214 -7.05 11.53 25.93
CA THR A 214 -7.47 10.39 25.11
C THR A 214 -6.33 9.71 24.36
N ASP A 215 -5.13 10.29 24.41
CA ASP A 215 -3.95 9.89 23.62
C ASP A 215 -4.18 9.86 22.09
N ARG A 216 -5.26 10.54 21.62
CA ARG A 216 -5.60 10.59 20.20
C ARG A 216 -4.82 11.67 19.47
N PRO A 217 -4.23 11.39 18.28
CA PRO A 217 -3.61 12.41 17.45
C PRO A 217 -4.61 13.52 17.12
N LEU A 218 -4.23 14.78 17.24
CA LEU A 218 -5.02 15.92 16.82
C LEU A 218 -4.48 16.55 15.55
N LYS A 219 -3.16 16.59 15.43
CA LYS A 219 -2.46 17.17 14.29
C LYS A 219 -1.12 16.49 14.09
N MET A 220 -0.79 16.20 12.86
CA MET A 220 0.53 15.75 12.44
C MET A 220 1.03 16.65 11.32
N GLU A 221 2.28 17.09 11.41
CA GLU A 221 2.95 17.94 10.43
C GLU A 221 4.29 17.32 10.06
N ASN A 222 4.57 17.26 8.78
CA ASN A 222 5.86 16.86 8.23
C ASN A 222 6.31 17.90 7.20
N GLU A 223 7.52 18.38 7.36
CA GLU A 223 8.19 19.22 6.37
C GLU A 223 9.42 18.47 5.87
N TYR A 224 9.49 18.24 4.59
CA TYR A 224 10.62 17.61 3.92
C TYR A 224 11.40 18.67 3.18
N ASN A 225 12.74 18.65 3.33
CA ASN A 225 13.67 19.59 2.71
C ASN A 225 13.29 21.07 2.92
N PRO A 226 13.02 21.52 4.17
CA PRO A 226 12.57 22.88 4.42
C PRO A 226 13.55 23.92 3.87
N ALA A 227 13.01 24.99 3.31
CA ALA A 227 13.73 26.07 2.63
C ALA A 227 14.54 25.65 1.37
N GLN A 228 14.19 24.50 0.77
CA GLN A 228 14.78 24.06 -0.50
C GLN A 228 13.73 24.07 -1.62
N ILE A 229 14.18 24.02 -2.88
CA ILE A 229 13.29 23.97 -4.06
C ILE A 229 12.40 22.70 -4.03
N SER A 230 12.89 21.64 -3.41
CA SER A 230 12.18 20.37 -3.21
C SER A 230 11.37 20.32 -1.91
N GLU A 231 11.13 21.47 -1.28
CA GLU A 231 10.32 21.53 -0.06
C GLU A 231 8.91 20.98 -0.30
N GLN A 232 8.50 20.10 0.58
CA GLN A 232 7.16 19.57 0.65
C GLN A 232 6.69 19.59 2.09
N SER A 233 5.53 20.14 2.35
CA SER A 233 4.88 20.05 3.65
C SER A 233 3.62 19.23 3.57
N VAL A 234 3.38 18.47 4.64
CA VAL A 234 2.20 17.65 4.83
C VAL A 234 1.59 17.96 6.19
N ARG A 235 0.30 18.22 6.21
CA ARG A 235 -0.46 18.47 7.42
C ARG A 235 -1.69 17.58 7.48
N ALA A 236 -1.83 16.82 8.56
CA ALA A 236 -3.01 16.02 8.85
C ALA A 236 -3.73 16.58 10.07
N LEU A 237 -5.01 16.93 9.93
CA LEU A 237 -5.88 17.41 10.99
C LEU A 237 -6.94 16.35 11.30
N TYR A 238 -6.93 15.83 12.52
CA TYR A 238 -7.85 14.78 12.95
C TYR A 238 -9.08 15.36 13.62
N THR A 239 -10.23 14.85 13.21
CA THR A 239 -11.54 15.11 13.82
C THR A 239 -12.14 13.80 14.28
N TYR A 240 -12.69 13.80 15.48
CA TYR A 240 -13.27 12.60 16.09
C TYR A 240 -14.78 12.76 16.20
N PRO A 241 -15.58 11.71 15.92
CA PRO A 241 -17.02 11.75 16.14
C PRO A 241 -17.31 12.03 17.62
N GLU A 242 -18.32 12.84 17.88
CA GLU A 242 -18.78 13.08 19.24
C GLU A 242 -19.35 11.78 19.83
N SER A 243 -19.19 11.62 21.17
CA SER A 243 -19.69 10.44 21.88
C SER A 243 -21.22 10.35 21.75
N GLY A 244 -21.72 9.54 20.86
CA GLY A 244 -23.14 9.38 20.53
C GLY A 244 -23.42 9.17 19.05
N ASP A 245 -22.55 9.60 18.15
CA ASP A 245 -22.69 9.45 16.69
C ASP A 245 -22.08 8.14 16.18
N THR A 246 -22.34 7.05 16.88
CA THR A 246 -21.85 5.71 16.50
C THR A 246 -22.53 5.13 15.24
N ALA A 247 -23.51 5.83 14.68
CA ALA A 247 -24.28 5.30 13.54
C ALA A 247 -23.58 5.47 12.18
N GLN A 248 -22.59 6.35 12.07
CA GLN A 248 -21.94 6.72 10.81
C GLN A 248 -20.41 6.51 10.76
N ALA A 249 -19.81 6.09 11.89
CA ALA A 249 -18.41 5.69 11.88
C ALA A 249 -18.24 4.45 11.00
N LEU A 250 -17.36 4.50 10.01
CA LEU A 250 -16.95 3.33 9.26
C LEU A 250 -16.57 2.23 10.25
N ARG A 251 -17.13 1.05 10.09
CA ARG A 251 -16.77 -0.08 10.95
C ARG A 251 -15.45 -0.66 10.44
N PRO A 252 -14.58 -1.13 11.33
CA PRO A 252 -13.42 -1.88 10.92
C PRO A 252 -13.85 -3.04 10.02
N VAL A 253 -13.21 -3.16 8.86
CA VAL A 253 -13.43 -4.27 7.93
C VAL A 253 -12.47 -5.37 8.34
N ALA A 254 -12.99 -6.55 8.61
CA ALA A 254 -12.22 -7.72 9.02
C ALA A 254 -12.34 -8.88 8.03
N THR A 255 -13.21 -8.76 7.01
CA THR A 255 -13.40 -9.79 5.98
C THR A 255 -13.59 -9.18 4.60
N GLU A 256 -13.28 -9.96 3.58
CA GLU A 256 -13.45 -9.56 2.18
C GLU A 256 -14.93 -9.31 1.85
N GLU A 257 -15.85 -10.11 2.37
CA GLU A 257 -17.28 -9.93 2.13
C GLU A 257 -17.79 -8.59 2.67
N GLN A 258 -17.25 -8.14 3.82
CA GLN A 258 -17.57 -6.81 4.37
C GLN A 258 -17.04 -5.70 3.46
N LEU A 259 -15.83 -5.85 2.94
CA LEU A 259 -15.23 -4.89 2.02
C LEU A 259 -16.01 -4.84 0.69
N MET A 260 -16.35 -5.99 0.13
CA MET A 260 -17.17 -6.09 -1.08
C MET A 260 -18.56 -5.46 -0.90
N ALA A 261 -19.16 -5.62 0.28
CA ALA A 261 -20.45 -5.00 0.59
C ALA A 261 -20.38 -3.47 0.69
N LEU A 262 -19.21 -2.91 1.09
CA LEU A 262 -18.99 -1.46 1.12
C LEU A 262 -18.72 -0.87 -0.27
N TYR A 263 -18.03 -1.62 -1.13
CA TYR A 263 -17.60 -1.13 -2.46
C TYR A 263 -18.02 -2.08 -3.60
N PRO A 264 -19.32 -2.41 -3.73
CA PRO A 264 -19.78 -3.42 -4.70
C PRO A 264 -19.38 -3.06 -6.14
N GLU A 265 -19.53 -1.80 -6.55
CA GLU A 265 -19.18 -1.34 -7.89
C GLU A 265 -17.69 -1.48 -8.20
N VAL A 266 -16.82 -1.29 -7.20
CA VAL A 266 -15.37 -1.43 -7.39
C VAL A 266 -15.03 -2.89 -7.64
N PHE A 267 -15.54 -3.80 -6.85
CA PHE A 267 -15.28 -5.22 -7.02
C PHE A 267 -15.93 -5.79 -8.27
N GLU A 268 -17.12 -5.33 -8.63
CA GLU A 268 -17.82 -5.76 -9.84
C GLU A 268 -17.07 -5.33 -11.12
N ASN A 269 -16.57 -4.08 -11.17
CA ASN A 269 -15.94 -3.54 -12.38
C ASN A 269 -14.44 -3.83 -12.51
N PHE A 270 -13.72 -3.99 -11.40
CA PHE A 270 -12.26 -4.06 -11.41
C PHE A 270 -11.70 -5.41 -10.98
N ARG A 271 -12.50 -6.22 -10.27
CA ARG A 271 -12.10 -7.58 -9.92
C ARG A 271 -12.04 -8.51 -11.13
N GLU A 272 -12.84 -8.26 -12.17
CA GLU A 272 -12.79 -9.03 -13.41
C GLU A 272 -11.41 -9.08 -14.05
N SER A 273 -10.57 -8.03 -13.91
CA SER A 273 -9.21 -8.04 -14.44
C SER A 273 -8.28 -8.98 -13.66
N ASN A 274 -8.49 -9.16 -12.36
CA ASN A 274 -7.75 -10.13 -11.54
C ASN A 274 -8.36 -11.54 -11.65
N TYR A 275 -9.69 -11.64 -11.75
CA TYR A 275 -10.36 -12.91 -12.03
C TYR A 275 -10.02 -13.46 -13.42
N SER A 276 -9.71 -12.61 -14.38
CA SER A 276 -9.24 -13.08 -15.69
C SER A 276 -7.99 -13.93 -15.59
N ILE A 277 -7.02 -13.52 -14.77
CA ILE A 277 -5.77 -14.26 -14.63
C ILE A 277 -5.98 -15.58 -13.88
N GLU A 278 -6.85 -15.62 -12.88
CA GLU A 278 -7.22 -16.87 -12.19
C GLU A 278 -7.99 -17.81 -13.10
N ASN A 279 -8.86 -17.27 -13.96
CA ASN A 279 -9.62 -18.04 -14.94
C ASN A 279 -8.76 -18.61 -16.08
N ILE A 280 -7.50 -18.17 -16.22
CA ILE A 280 -6.59 -18.73 -17.23
C ILE A 280 -6.12 -20.16 -16.86
N ARG A 281 -6.23 -20.55 -15.57
CA ARG A 281 -5.99 -21.94 -15.16
C ARG A 281 -6.91 -22.89 -15.92
N GLY A 282 -6.35 -23.93 -16.48
CA GLY A 282 -7.06 -24.88 -17.34
C GLY A 282 -7.34 -24.35 -18.75
N GLN A 283 -6.98 -23.12 -19.07
CA GLN A 283 -7.10 -22.53 -20.40
C GLN A 283 -5.77 -22.63 -21.16
N ARG A 284 -5.85 -22.52 -22.45
CA ARG A 284 -4.65 -22.43 -23.31
C ARG A 284 -4.03 -21.04 -23.21
N LEU A 285 -2.70 -20.99 -23.06
CA LEU A 285 -1.95 -19.74 -23.08
C LEU A 285 -2.29 -18.95 -24.36
N PRO A 286 -2.57 -17.64 -24.27
CA PRO A 286 -2.79 -16.79 -25.44
C PRO A 286 -1.61 -16.86 -26.44
N GLY A 287 -1.91 -16.72 -27.72
CA GLY A 287 -0.88 -16.60 -28.75
C GLY A 287 -0.17 -15.24 -28.66
N PHE A 288 1.11 -15.21 -28.97
CA PHE A 288 1.90 -13.98 -28.98
C PHE A 288 3.02 -13.99 -29.99
N SER A 289 3.46 -12.80 -30.40
CA SER A 289 4.64 -12.60 -31.24
C SER A 289 5.40 -11.41 -30.69
N LEU A 290 6.47 -11.67 -29.95
CA LEU A 290 7.22 -10.67 -29.21
C LEU A 290 8.70 -10.63 -29.64
N PRO A 291 9.34 -9.44 -29.64
CA PRO A 291 10.75 -9.34 -29.99
C PRO A 291 11.65 -9.85 -28.85
N THR A 292 12.75 -10.49 -29.24
CA THR A 292 13.88 -10.78 -28.35
C THR A 292 14.83 -9.57 -28.26
N PRO A 293 15.77 -9.54 -27.31
CA PRO A 293 16.81 -8.50 -27.26
C PRO A 293 17.68 -8.42 -28.52
N THR A 294 17.81 -9.52 -29.29
CA THR A 294 18.54 -9.55 -30.56
C THR A 294 17.74 -9.03 -31.76
N GLY A 295 16.46 -8.67 -31.55
CA GLY A 295 15.57 -8.18 -32.61
C GLY A 295 14.82 -9.25 -33.36
N GLU A 296 15.11 -10.54 -33.12
CA GLU A 296 14.32 -11.64 -33.64
C GLU A 296 12.93 -11.70 -33.01
N ARG A 297 11.98 -12.34 -33.69
CA ARG A 297 10.63 -12.51 -33.14
C ARG A 297 10.39 -13.93 -32.67
N TYR A 298 10.04 -14.05 -31.42
CA TYR A 298 9.52 -15.30 -30.87
C TYR A 298 8.00 -15.32 -31.05
N THR A 299 7.51 -16.23 -31.90
CA THR A 299 6.09 -16.31 -32.24
C THR A 299 5.53 -17.66 -31.81
N ARG A 300 4.35 -17.60 -31.19
CA ARG A 300 3.59 -18.75 -30.75
C ARG A 300 2.11 -18.52 -30.99
N ALA A 301 1.44 -19.41 -31.68
CA ALA A 301 0.00 -19.39 -31.82
C ALA A 301 -0.68 -19.92 -30.57
N LYS A 302 -1.95 -19.54 -30.34
CA LYS A 302 -2.75 -20.07 -29.25
C LYS A 302 -2.89 -21.59 -29.36
N GLY A 303 -2.43 -22.30 -28.34
CA GLY A 303 -2.51 -23.76 -28.30
C GLY A 303 -1.39 -24.51 -29.00
N ASP A 304 -0.33 -23.84 -29.45
CA ASP A 304 0.88 -24.51 -29.86
C ASP A 304 1.46 -25.34 -28.70
N PRO A 305 1.94 -26.58 -28.92
CA PRO A 305 2.55 -27.39 -27.88
C PRO A 305 3.91 -26.85 -27.45
N PHE A 306 4.28 -27.00 -26.21
CA PHE A 306 5.64 -26.78 -25.71
C PHE A 306 6.45 -28.09 -25.78
N LYS A 307 7.77 -27.98 -25.89
CA LYS A 307 8.66 -29.14 -25.86
C LYS A 307 8.76 -29.77 -24.49
N ALA A 308 8.67 -28.92 -23.44
CA ALA A 308 8.70 -29.27 -22.03
C ALA A 308 7.67 -28.42 -21.29
N PRO A 309 7.27 -28.75 -20.07
CA PRO A 309 6.54 -27.84 -19.21
C PRO A 309 7.26 -26.50 -19.16
N THR A 310 6.52 -25.43 -19.29
CA THR A 310 7.10 -24.10 -19.49
C THR A 310 6.61 -23.12 -18.43
N VAL A 311 7.55 -22.43 -17.81
CA VAL A 311 7.29 -21.30 -16.91
C VAL A 311 7.34 -20.02 -17.72
N VAL A 312 6.24 -19.27 -17.77
CA VAL A 312 6.18 -17.96 -18.43
C VAL A 312 6.09 -16.89 -17.35
N ALA A 313 7.14 -16.10 -17.19
CA ALA A 313 7.23 -15.03 -16.22
C ALA A 313 6.95 -13.68 -16.89
N LEU A 314 5.82 -13.05 -16.55
CA LEU A 314 5.49 -11.68 -16.95
C LEU A 314 6.12 -10.72 -15.96
N LEU A 315 7.04 -9.86 -16.43
CA LEU A 315 7.94 -9.07 -15.61
C LEU A 315 7.90 -7.58 -16.01
N SER A 316 8.20 -6.70 -15.04
CA SER A 316 8.60 -5.32 -15.33
C SER A 316 10.03 -5.12 -14.85
N ALA A 317 10.93 -4.68 -15.73
CA ALA A 317 12.33 -4.46 -15.38
C ALA A 317 12.52 -3.39 -14.30
N ASP A 318 11.59 -2.42 -14.23
CA ASP A 318 11.59 -1.36 -13.21
C ASP A 318 11.08 -1.84 -11.84
N ASN A 319 10.63 -3.09 -11.73
CA ASN A 319 10.15 -3.66 -10.49
C ASN A 319 11.29 -4.38 -9.77
N ALA A 320 11.60 -3.95 -8.55
CA ALA A 320 12.64 -4.56 -7.71
C ALA A 320 12.44 -6.08 -7.46
N ALA A 321 11.22 -6.59 -7.64
CA ALA A 321 10.93 -8.02 -7.52
C ALA A 321 11.30 -8.83 -8.78
N ALA A 322 11.67 -8.20 -9.91
CA ALA A 322 11.96 -8.93 -11.16
C ALA A 322 13.17 -9.88 -11.00
N ALA A 323 14.32 -9.36 -10.55
CA ALA A 323 15.53 -10.15 -10.38
C ALA A 323 15.38 -11.26 -9.31
N PRO A 324 14.82 -11.00 -8.11
CA PRO A 324 14.51 -12.06 -7.14
C PRO A 324 13.57 -13.14 -7.70
N THR A 325 12.55 -12.77 -8.48
CA THR A 325 11.66 -13.72 -9.14
C THR A 325 12.43 -14.64 -10.06
N ILE A 326 13.22 -14.08 -10.98
CA ILE A 326 14.02 -14.87 -11.93
C ILE A 326 14.97 -15.82 -11.18
N GLY A 327 15.61 -15.34 -10.12
CA GLY A 327 16.45 -16.17 -9.26
C GLY A 327 15.70 -17.33 -8.62
N ALA A 328 14.49 -17.10 -8.13
CA ALA A 328 13.63 -18.14 -7.55
C ALA A 328 13.16 -19.17 -8.59
N LEU A 329 12.77 -18.71 -9.80
CA LEU A 329 12.36 -19.58 -10.90
C LEU A 329 13.52 -20.46 -11.39
N ARG A 330 14.71 -19.90 -11.60
CA ARG A 330 15.91 -20.65 -11.97
C ARG A 330 16.25 -21.71 -10.95
N LYS A 331 16.19 -21.36 -9.66
CA LYS A 331 16.43 -22.30 -8.55
C LYS A 331 15.38 -23.42 -8.53
N ALA A 332 14.12 -23.10 -8.81
CA ALA A 332 13.06 -24.10 -8.90
C ALA A 332 13.32 -25.07 -10.05
N ILE A 333 13.62 -24.56 -11.24
CA ILE A 333 13.90 -25.34 -12.45
C ILE A 333 15.14 -26.23 -12.26
N ASP A 334 16.22 -25.70 -11.71
CA ASP A 334 17.43 -26.46 -11.40
C ASP A 334 17.18 -27.65 -10.44
N SER A 335 16.13 -27.57 -9.65
CA SER A 335 15.74 -28.63 -8.69
C SER A 335 14.84 -29.69 -9.31
N MET A 336 14.38 -29.51 -10.55
CA MET A 336 13.46 -30.46 -11.19
C MET A 336 14.20 -31.65 -11.82
N PRO A 337 13.63 -32.85 -11.70
CA PRO A 337 14.24 -34.06 -12.32
C PRO A 337 13.97 -34.15 -13.84
N ARG A 338 13.23 -33.22 -14.42
CA ARG A 338 12.87 -33.15 -15.84
C ARG A 338 13.19 -31.78 -16.42
N GLU A 339 13.31 -31.72 -17.74
CA GLU A 339 13.49 -30.46 -18.47
C GLU A 339 12.26 -29.55 -18.30
N VAL A 340 12.51 -28.26 -18.03
CA VAL A 340 11.48 -27.21 -17.87
C VAL A 340 12.02 -25.96 -18.54
N ASP A 341 11.24 -25.38 -19.46
CA ASP A 341 11.61 -24.14 -20.14
C ASP A 341 11.18 -22.91 -19.33
N LEU A 342 11.92 -21.80 -19.47
CA LEU A 342 11.62 -20.51 -18.85
C LEU A 342 11.54 -19.40 -19.91
N ILE A 343 10.38 -18.81 -20.07
CA ILE A 343 10.16 -17.64 -20.92
C ILE A 343 9.97 -16.41 -20.05
N MET A 344 10.94 -15.51 -20.06
CA MET A 344 10.89 -14.23 -19.35
C MET A 344 10.35 -13.14 -20.28
N VAL A 345 9.15 -12.65 -20.01
CA VAL A 345 8.46 -11.66 -20.83
C VAL A 345 8.43 -10.33 -20.10
N PHE A 346 9.23 -9.38 -20.54
CA PHE A 346 9.28 -8.05 -19.99
C PHE A 346 8.26 -7.13 -20.67
N THR A 347 7.55 -6.34 -19.86
CA THR A 347 6.56 -5.36 -20.38
C THR A 347 7.20 -4.16 -21.05
N GLY A 348 8.45 -3.84 -20.69
CA GLY A 348 9.27 -2.79 -21.29
C GLY A 348 10.09 -3.29 -22.47
N SER A 349 10.87 -2.36 -23.05
CA SER A 349 11.78 -2.60 -24.19
C SER A 349 13.20 -2.06 -23.96
N HIS A 350 13.50 -1.58 -22.74
CA HIS A 350 14.83 -1.10 -22.36
C HIS A 350 15.76 -2.30 -22.10
N ILE A 351 16.67 -2.56 -23.03
CA ILE A 351 17.55 -3.74 -23.02
C ILE A 351 18.44 -3.74 -21.76
N ASP A 352 19.08 -2.62 -21.44
CA ASP A 352 20.01 -2.52 -20.31
C ASP A 352 19.31 -2.91 -18.98
N SER A 353 18.10 -2.38 -18.72
CA SER A 353 17.32 -2.72 -17.53
C SER A 353 16.85 -4.16 -17.50
N ILE A 354 16.56 -4.72 -18.67
CA ILE A 354 16.15 -6.13 -18.83
C ILE A 354 17.33 -7.06 -18.55
N GLU A 355 18.50 -6.75 -19.10
CA GLU A 355 19.73 -7.52 -18.88
C GLU A 355 20.19 -7.44 -17.42
N GLU A 356 20.05 -6.28 -16.79
CA GLU A 356 20.33 -6.13 -15.35
C GLU A 356 19.39 -7.01 -14.51
N ALA A 357 18.09 -7.02 -14.80
CA ALA A 357 17.10 -7.82 -14.08
C ALA A 357 17.26 -9.33 -14.34
N ALA A 358 17.54 -9.72 -15.58
CA ALA A 358 17.70 -11.13 -15.98
C ALA A 358 19.03 -11.73 -15.52
N GLY A 359 20.03 -10.88 -15.28
CA GLY A 359 21.40 -11.31 -14.95
C GLY A 359 22.15 -11.86 -16.16
N PRO A 360 23.42 -12.24 -15.99
CA PRO A 360 24.31 -12.59 -17.10
C PRO A 360 23.94 -13.92 -17.74
N GLY A 361 23.69 -13.85 -19.04
CA GLY A 361 23.57 -15.01 -19.93
C GLY A 361 22.24 -15.76 -19.83
N LEU A 362 21.76 -16.25 -20.96
CA LEU A 362 20.63 -17.18 -21.04
C LEU A 362 21.13 -18.61 -20.84
N ARG A 363 20.34 -19.40 -20.12
CA ARG A 363 20.58 -20.84 -19.95
C ARG A 363 19.86 -21.63 -21.05
N PRO A 364 20.22 -22.88 -21.29
CA PRO A 364 19.44 -23.76 -22.17
C PRO A 364 17.97 -23.81 -21.70
N GLY A 365 17.02 -23.68 -22.63
CA GLY A 365 15.59 -23.62 -22.33
C GLY A 365 15.08 -22.24 -21.84
N GLU A 366 15.96 -21.22 -21.76
CA GLU A 366 15.53 -19.86 -21.41
C GLU A 366 15.35 -18.97 -22.66
N ALA A 367 14.34 -18.10 -22.61
CA ALA A 367 14.13 -17.03 -23.58
C ALA A 367 13.79 -15.71 -22.88
N ILE A 368 14.29 -14.60 -23.42
CA ILE A 368 13.89 -13.24 -23.03
C ILE A 368 13.08 -12.62 -24.15
N LEU A 369 11.90 -12.11 -23.82
CA LEU A 369 11.01 -11.41 -24.74
C LEU A 369 10.71 -10.03 -24.20
N MET A 370 10.54 -9.05 -25.08
CA MET A 370 10.31 -7.66 -24.76
C MET A 370 8.91 -7.19 -25.20
N SER A 371 8.48 -6.03 -24.70
CA SER A 371 7.21 -5.39 -25.09
C SER A 371 5.97 -6.25 -24.82
N GLY A 372 6.00 -7.04 -23.76
CA GLY A 372 4.97 -8.04 -23.40
C GLY A 372 3.67 -7.51 -22.83
N LYS A 373 3.40 -6.18 -22.86
CA LYS A 373 2.15 -5.59 -22.32
C LYS A 373 0.88 -6.19 -22.93
N SER A 374 0.92 -6.52 -24.23
CA SER A 374 -0.21 -7.15 -24.91
C SER A 374 -0.49 -8.54 -24.35
N LEU A 375 0.56 -9.36 -24.19
CA LEU A 375 0.42 -10.70 -23.63
C LEU A 375 -0.09 -10.64 -22.16
N ALA A 376 0.44 -9.72 -21.37
CA ALA A 376 -0.03 -9.54 -19.98
C ALA A 376 -1.52 -9.21 -19.94
N ARG A 377 -1.98 -8.27 -20.79
CA ARG A 377 -3.40 -7.94 -20.92
C ARG A 377 -4.23 -9.15 -21.38
N ASP A 378 -3.75 -9.89 -22.39
CA ASP A 378 -4.46 -11.04 -22.95
C ASP A 378 -4.50 -12.23 -21.95
N CYS A 379 -3.55 -12.27 -21.01
CA CYS A 379 -3.59 -13.15 -19.82
C CYS A 379 -4.45 -12.58 -18.68
N GLY A 380 -4.96 -11.36 -18.79
CA GLY A 380 -5.80 -10.73 -17.77
C GLY A 380 -5.04 -10.19 -16.55
N THR A 381 -3.74 -9.91 -16.67
CA THR A 381 -2.94 -9.37 -15.55
C THR A 381 -2.40 -7.97 -15.84
N SER A 382 -2.42 -7.15 -14.79
CA SER A 382 -1.68 -5.88 -14.71
C SER A 382 -0.67 -5.87 -13.56
N VAL A 383 -0.56 -6.98 -12.82
CA VAL A 383 0.36 -7.17 -11.68
C VAL A 383 1.64 -7.82 -12.17
N PHE A 384 2.79 -7.32 -11.69
CA PHE A 384 4.12 -7.86 -12.02
C PHE A 384 4.97 -8.01 -10.75
N PRO A 385 5.68 -9.12 -10.61
CA PRO A 385 5.73 -10.29 -11.48
C PRO A 385 4.43 -11.12 -11.47
N THR A 386 4.08 -11.74 -12.60
CA THR A 386 3.09 -12.80 -12.70
C THR A 386 3.75 -14.01 -13.34
N VAL A 387 3.64 -15.18 -12.74
CA VAL A 387 4.24 -16.42 -13.24
C VAL A 387 3.13 -17.38 -13.64
N LEU A 388 3.14 -17.79 -14.90
CA LEU A 388 2.24 -18.79 -15.46
C LEU A 388 3.02 -20.09 -15.64
N ILE A 389 2.46 -21.19 -15.22
CA ILE A 389 3.06 -22.51 -15.37
C ILE A 389 2.19 -23.31 -16.34
N ALA A 390 2.72 -23.59 -17.52
CA ALA A 390 2.00 -24.28 -18.58
C ALA A 390 2.54 -25.70 -18.78
N ASP A 391 1.65 -26.62 -19.11
CA ASP A 391 2.00 -27.98 -19.54
C ASP A 391 2.49 -28.01 -21.00
N THR A 392 2.82 -29.20 -21.47
CA THR A 392 3.28 -29.42 -22.84
C THR A 392 2.20 -29.14 -23.91
N ASP A 393 0.92 -29.19 -23.56
CA ASP A 393 -0.19 -28.83 -24.45
C ASP A 393 -0.48 -27.31 -24.46
N GLY A 394 0.29 -26.54 -23.70
CA GLY A 394 0.13 -25.09 -23.54
C GLY A 394 -1.06 -24.69 -22.68
N ILE A 395 -1.56 -25.62 -21.86
CA ILE A 395 -2.60 -25.36 -20.89
C ILE A 395 -1.95 -24.80 -19.61
N VAL A 396 -2.44 -23.68 -19.11
CA VAL A 396 -1.95 -23.07 -17.88
C VAL A 396 -2.42 -23.93 -16.70
N ALA A 397 -1.49 -24.62 -16.07
CA ALA A 397 -1.75 -25.47 -14.92
C ALA A 397 -1.86 -24.65 -13.63
N ASP A 398 -1.04 -23.59 -13.49
CA ASP A 398 -1.03 -22.75 -12.32
C ASP A 398 -0.60 -21.32 -12.62
N VAL A 399 -0.95 -20.40 -11.70
CA VAL A 399 -0.63 -18.97 -11.76
C VAL A 399 -0.17 -18.50 -10.40
N LEU A 400 0.98 -17.83 -10.35
CA LEU A 400 1.52 -17.20 -9.15
C LEU A 400 1.59 -15.68 -9.38
N LEU A 401 1.01 -14.92 -8.46
CA LEU A 401 0.96 -13.46 -8.53
C LEU A 401 1.93 -12.85 -7.53
N GLY A 402 2.73 -11.90 -7.99
CA GLY A 402 3.74 -11.24 -7.17
C GLY A 402 4.95 -12.13 -6.86
N PHE A 403 5.85 -11.63 -6.00
CA PHE A 403 7.01 -12.37 -5.50
C PHE A 403 6.85 -12.65 -4.02
N ASN A 404 7.11 -13.88 -3.60
CA ASN A 404 7.17 -14.26 -2.20
C ASN A 404 8.39 -15.15 -1.91
N ASN A 405 8.73 -15.33 -0.64
CA ASN A 405 9.90 -16.12 -0.24
C ASN A 405 9.72 -17.63 -0.45
N SER A 406 8.49 -18.11 -0.62
CA SER A 406 8.17 -19.51 -0.92
C SER A 406 8.08 -19.81 -2.42
N MET A 407 8.21 -18.80 -3.29
CA MET A 407 8.02 -18.92 -4.74
C MET A 407 8.77 -20.11 -5.36
N THR A 408 10.02 -20.35 -4.95
CA THR A 408 10.79 -21.52 -5.42
C THR A 408 10.03 -22.82 -5.15
N GLN A 409 9.50 -22.96 -3.93
CA GLN A 409 8.80 -24.19 -3.51
C GLN A 409 7.43 -24.28 -4.19
N ASP A 410 6.73 -23.17 -4.33
CA ASP A 410 5.42 -23.11 -4.98
C ASP A 410 5.53 -23.51 -6.45
N VAL A 411 6.54 -23.01 -7.17
CA VAL A 411 6.82 -23.40 -8.57
C VAL A 411 7.16 -24.88 -8.67
N ILE A 412 8.00 -25.43 -7.80
CA ILE A 412 8.32 -26.86 -7.76
C ILE A 412 7.05 -27.69 -7.61
N GLN A 413 6.19 -27.33 -6.66
CA GLN A 413 4.92 -28.04 -6.42
C GLN A 413 3.99 -27.96 -7.62
N SER A 414 3.83 -26.78 -8.22
CA SER A 414 2.97 -26.62 -9.38
C SER A 414 3.46 -27.41 -10.61
N ILE A 415 4.79 -27.41 -10.87
CA ILE A 415 5.37 -28.21 -11.95
C ILE A 415 5.24 -29.71 -11.67
N ALA A 416 5.36 -30.16 -10.42
CA ALA A 416 5.23 -31.56 -10.04
C ALA A 416 3.81 -32.12 -10.26
N LEU A 417 2.80 -31.26 -10.26
CA LEU A 417 1.41 -31.63 -10.52
C LEU A 417 1.08 -31.79 -12.02
N ILE A 418 1.94 -31.28 -12.91
CA ILE A 418 1.81 -31.43 -14.36
C ILE A 418 2.20 -32.85 -14.76
N LYS A 419 1.29 -33.54 -15.43
CA LYS A 419 1.48 -34.92 -15.90
C LYS A 419 2.39 -35.00 -17.13
#